data_367d4429b02202169b4510a5f1fa0d68
#
_entry.id   367d4429b02202169b4510a5f1fa0d68
#
_cell.length_a   1.000
_cell.length_b   1.000
_cell.length_c   1.000
_cell.angle_alpha   90.00
_cell.angle_beta   90.00
_cell.angle_gamma   90.00
#
_symmetry.space_group_name_H-M   'P 1'
#
loop_
_entity.id
_entity.type
_entity.pdbx_description
1 polymer ?
#
loop_
_entity_poly.entity_id
_entity_poly.type
_entity_poly.pdbx_seq_one_letter_code
_entity_poly.pdbx_strand_id
1 'polypeptide(L)'
;RNLYKNTGLFTYDPGFTSTANCKSNITYIDGEEGVLLYRGYPIDQLAEKGNYLETCYLLLNGELPTQEEYNKFEETINEYALVHEQLNRFFTGFRPDAHPMAIMCGVVGALSAFYHDSIDINDPEQRRIACHRLIAKMPTLASMAYKHSLGQPFMYPKNDLDYAANFLNMCFGLPTKD
;
A
#
# COMPACT_ATOMS: atom_id res chain seq x y z
N ARG A 1 4.34 -22.97 -22.30
CA ARG A 1 5.03 -24.29 -22.25
C ARG A 1 5.24 -24.66 -20.80
N ASN A 2 5.00 -25.91 -20.41
CA ASN A 2 5.19 -26.40 -19.05
C ASN A 2 6.34 -27.42 -19.06
N LEU A 3 7.46 -27.11 -18.42
CA LEU A 3 8.66 -27.94 -18.39
C LEU A 3 8.36 -29.33 -17.82
N TYR A 4 7.67 -29.37 -16.67
CA TYR A 4 7.35 -30.64 -16.00
C TYR A 4 6.50 -31.58 -16.85
N LYS A 5 5.46 -31.06 -17.50
CA LYS A 5 4.59 -31.86 -18.38
C LYS A 5 5.32 -32.44 -19.59
N ASN A 6 6.35 -31.73 -20.07
CA ASN A 6 7.08 -32.13 -21.28
C ASN A 6 8.30 -33.03 -21.00
N THR A 7 8.92 -32.90 -19.82
CA THR A 7 10.22 -33.53 -19.52
C THR A 7 10.25 -34.30 -18.21
N GLY A 8 9.23 -34.14 -17.34
CA GLY A 8 9.25 -34.64 -15.97
C GLY A 8 10.22 -33.92 -15.02
N LEU A 9 10.88 -32.87 -15.51
CA LEU A 9 11.88 -32.11 -14.75
C LEU A 9 11.30 -30.76 -14.28
N PHE A 10 11.83 -30.23 -13.19
CA PHE A 10 11.58 -28.89 -12.71
C PHE A 10 12.90 -28.18 -12.34
N THR A 11 12.90 -26.87 -12.35
CA THR A 11 14.06 -26.08 -11.94
C THR A 11 14.13 -25.99 -10.40
N TYR A 12 15.33 -26.07 -9.87
CA TYR A 12 15.62 -25.80 -8.46
C TYR A 12 16.67 -24.69 -8.41
N ASP A 13 16.27 -23.49 -8.02
CA ASP A 13 17.11 -22.30 -7.97
C ASP A 13 16.71 -21.45 -6.74
N PRO A 14 17.18 -21.85 -5.54
CA PRO A 14 16.87 -21.12 -4.31
C PRO A 14 17.46 -19.70 -4.36
N GLY A 15 16.61 -18.69 -4.22
CA GLY A 15 16.99 -17.29 -4.28
C GLY A 15 16.96 -16.67 -5.69
N PHE A 16 16.48 -17.39 -6.70
CA PHE A 16 16.32 -16.87 -8.07
C PHE A 16 17.62 -16.27 -8.66
N THR A 17 18.75 -16.95 -8.46
CA THR A 17 20.05 -16.50 -8.96
C THR A 17 20.23 -16.73 -10.46
N SER A 18 19.51 -17.69 -11.04
CA SER A 18 19.63 -18.08 -12.46
C SER A 18 18.29 -18.18 -13.17
N THR A 19 17.17 -18.13 -12.45
CA THR A 19 15.81 -18.19 -13.00
C THR A 19 15.00 -16.95 -12.64
N ALA A 20 14.21 -16.45 -13.60
CA ALA A 20 13.24 -15.40 -13.37
C ALA A 20 11.84 -16.00 -13.14
N ASN A 21 11.12 -15.51 -12.12
CA ASN A 21 9.77 -15.99 -11.80
C ASN A 21 8.68 -15.32 -12.63
N CYS A 22 8.91 -14.08 -13.10
CA CYS A 22 7.95 -13.32 -13.91
C CYS A 22 8.66 -12.33 -14.84
N LYS A 23 7.91 -11.84 -15.82
CA LYS A 23 8.29 -10.69 -16.63
C LYS A 23 7.67 -9.44 -16.02
N SER A 24 8.47 -8.42 -15.74
CA SER A 24 8.02 -7.14 -15.19
C SER A 24 8.36 -5.99 -16.14
N ASN A 25 7.43 -5.04 -16.25
CA ASN A 25 7.65 -3.74 -16.92
C ASN A 25 7.53 -2.57 -15.89
N ILE A 26 7.48 -2.87 -14.61
CA ILE A 26 7.23 -1.87 -13.56
C ILE A 26 8.55 -1.30 -13.05
N THR A 27 9.52 -2.17 -12.79
CA THR A 27 10.78 -1.78 -12.14
C THR A 27 11.96 -2.39 -12.89
N TYR A 28 13.01 -1.60 -13.10
CA TYR A 28 14.33 -2.06 -13.50
C TYR A 28 15.33 -1.76 -12.38
N ILE A 29 16.12 -2.76 -12.02
CA ILE A 29 17.15 -2.65 -10.97
C ILE A 29 18.45 -3.19 -11.54
N ASP A 30 19.52 -2.39 -11.47
CA ASP A 30 20.88 -2.81 -11.65
C ASP A 30 21.66 -2.51 -10.37
N GLY A 31 21.93 -3.55 -9.58
CA GLY A 31 22.58 -3.41 -8.29
C GLY A 31 24.09 -3.15 -8.40
N GLU A 32 24.73 -3.51 -9.51
CA GLU A 32 26.15 -3.28 -9.74
C GLU A 32 26.42 -1.81 -10.14
N GLU A 33 25.58 -1.28 -11.04
CA GLU A 33 25.65 0.11 -11.46
C GLU A 33 24.89 1.09 -10.54
N GLY A 34 24.10 0.57 -9.59
CA GLY A 34 23.29 1.39 -8.69
C GLY A 34 22.12 2.10 -9.37
N VAL A 35 21.55 1.48 -10.40
CA VAL A 35 20.45 2.06 -11.18
C VAL A 35 19.11 1.47 -10.74
N LEU A 36 18.15 2.34 -10.40
CA LEU A 36 16.75 1.98 -10.14
C LEU A 36 15.82 2.86 -10.97
N LEU A 37 14.99 2.21 -11.78
CA LEU A 37 13.97 2.89 -12.59
C LEU A 37 12.58 2.38 -12.22
N TYR A 38 11.63 3.29 -12.04
CA TYR A 38 10.20 3.00 -11.94
C TYR A 38 9.50 3.42 -13.23
N ARG A 39 8.96 2.44 -13.98
CA ARG A 39 8.33 2.66 -15.29
C ARG A 39 9.24 3.44 -16.28
N GLY A 40 10.56 3.31 -16.13
CA GLY A 40 11.56 4.03 -16.93
C GLY A 40 12.02 5.38 -16.35
N TYR A 41 11.41 5.85 -15.27
CA TYR A 41 11.81 7.09 -14.58
C TYR A 41 12.87 6.79 -13.52
N PRO A 42 14.01 7.52 -13.49
CA PRO A 42 15.02 7.37 -12.46
C PRO A 42 14.50 7.71 -11.07
N ILE A 43 14.87 6.89 -10.08
CA ILE A 43 14.36 7.05 -8.71
C ILE A 43 14.77 8.37 -8.06
N ASP A 44 15.95 8.87 -8.35
CA ASP A 44 16.45 10.16 -7.88
C ASP A 44 15.55 11.32 -8.31
N GLN A 45 15.11 11.33 -9.58
CA GLN A 45 14.20 12.35 -10.09
C GLN A 45 12.81 12.27 -9.43
N LEU A 46 12.30 11.06 -9.23
CA LEU A 46 11.02 10.86 -8.53
C LEU A 46 11.11 11.29 -7.07
N ALA A 47 12.22 11.03 -6.40
CA ALA A 47 12.44 11.41 -5.01
C ALA A 47 12.61 12.93 -4.82
N GLU A 48 13.26 13.61 -5.77
CA GLU A 48 13.48 15.05 -5.68
C GLU A 48 12.28 15.91 -6.07
N LYS A 49 11.52 15.47 -7.08
CA LYS A 49 10.50 16.29 -7.74
C LYS A 49 9.08 15.80 -7.56
N GLY A 50 8.91 14.53 -7.23
CA GLY A 50 7.61 13.89 -7.08
C GLY A 50 7.15 13.82 -5.62
N ASN A 51 5.91 13.37 -5.45
CA ASN A 51 5.35 12.99 -4.16
C ASN A 51 4.96 11.50 -4.16
N TYR A 52 4.53 11.01 -2.99
CA TYR A 52 4.19 9.60 -2.82
C TYR A 52 3.03 9.16 -3.72
N LEU A 53 1.96 9.97 -3.83
CA LEU A 53 0.79 9.62 -4.63
C LEU A 53 1.07 9.67 -6.14
N GLU A 54 1.91 10.59 -6.61
CA GLU A 54 2.38 10.59 -8.01
C GLU A 54 3.14 9.31 -8.35
N THR A 55 4.00 8.85 -7.43
CA THR A 55 4.72 7.58 -7.60
C THR A 55 3.76 6.38 -7.58
N CYS A 56 2.78 6.37 -6.69
CA CYS A 56 1.72 5.34 -6.68
C CYS A 56 0.97 5.31 -8.01
N TYR A 57 0.57 6.47 -8.52
CA TYR A 57 -0.12 6.60 -9.80
C TYR A 57 0.73 6.07 -10.95
N LEU A 58 1.99 6.48 -11.02
CA LEU A 58 2.97 6.01 -12.02
C LEU A 58 3.08 4.48 -12.03
N LEU A 59 3.25 3.86 -10.87
CA LEU A 59 3.41 2.41 -10.77
C LEU A 59 2.15 1.66 -11.19
N LEU A 60 0.97 2.17 -10.86
CA LEU A 60 -0.31 1.56 -11.20
C LEU A 60 -0.68 1.74 -12.68
N ASN A 61 -0.49 2.95 -13.22
CA ASN A 61 -0.99 3.32 -14.54
C ASN A 61 0.09 3.33 -15.64
N GLY A 62 1.37 3.42 -15.28
CA GLY A 62 2.51 3.31 -16.21
C GLY A 62 3.11 4.64 -16.66
N GLU A 63 2.40 5.74 -16.47
CA GLU A 63 2.83 7.11 -16.81
C GLU A 63 2.56 8.04 -15.62
N LEU A 64 3.31 9.16 -15.55
CA LEU A 64 3.04 10.20 -14.56
C LEU A 64 1.69 10.86 -14.81
N PRO A 65 0.94 11.23 -13.76
CA PRO A 65 -0.36 11.86 -13.92
C PRO A 65 -0.23 13.28 -14.45
N THR A 66 -1.21 13.70 -15.24
CA THR A 66 -1.50 15.13 -15.43
C THR A 66 -2.05 15.72 -14.12
N GLN A 67 -2.08 17.05 -14.01
CA GLN A 67 -2.61 17.69 -12.79
C GLN A 67 -4.07 17.31 -12.51
N GLU A 68 -4.87 17.15 -13.54
CA GLU A 68 -6.28 16.73 -13.39
C GLU A 68 -6.40 15.28 -12.90
N GLU A 69 -5.61 14.37 -13.46
CA GLU A 69 -5.56 12.96 -13.05
C GLU A 69 -5.04 12.82 -11.62
N TYR A 70 -4.01 13.60 -11.26
CA TYR A 70 -3.48 13.64 -9.90
C TYR A 70 -4.55 14.06 -8.90
N ASN A 71 -5.23 15.18 -9.15
CA ASN A 71 -6.26 15.71 -8.26
C ASN A 71 -7.39 14.68 -8.05
N LYS A 72 -7.85 14.04 -9.12
CA LYS A 72 -8.87 13.00 -9.05
C LYS A 72 -8.41 11.76 -8.28
N PHE A 73 -7.15 11.37 -8.47
CA PHE A 73 -6.57 10.24 -7.73
C PHE A 73 -6.44 10.56 -6.25
N GLU A 74 -5.92 11.73 -5.90
CA GLU A 74 -5.80 12.21 -4.51
C GLU A 74 -7.16 12.29 -3.81
N GLU A 75 -8.19 12.84 -4.48
CA GLU A 75 -9.56 12.86 -3.98
C GLU A 75 -10.08 11.44 -3.68
N THR A 76 -9.87 10.50 -4.60
CA THR A 76 -10.25 9.09 -4.41
C THR A 76 -9.53 8.45 -3.23
N ILE A 77 -8.22 8.71 -3.06
CA ILE A 77 -7.44 8.20 -1.93
C ILE A 77 -7.94 8.78 -0.61
N ASN A 78 -8.25 10.08 -0.56
CA ASN A 78 -8.79 10.74 0.62
C ASN A 78 -10.17 10.19 1.02
N GLU A 79 -11.07 9.96 0.06
CA GLU A 79 -12.37 9.33 0.30
C GLU A 79 -12.25 7.91 0.90
N TYR A 80 -11.23 7.15 0.48
CA TYR A 80 -11.03 5.79 0.96
C TYR A 80 -10.18 5.69 2.24
N ALA A 81 -9.61 6.79 2.74
CA ALA A 81 -8.71 6.78 3.89
C ALA A 81 -9.38 6.32 5.20
N LEU A 82 -10.68 6.65 5.39
CA LEU A 82 -11.43 6.25 6.57
C LEU A 82 -11.68 4.73 6.56
N VAL A 83 -11.49 4.10 7.70
CA VAL A 83 -11.78 2.68 7.91
C VAL A 83 -13.15 2.49 8.58
N HIS A 84 -13.74 1.30 8.44
CA HIS A 84 -15.00 0.98 9.09
C HIS A 84 -14.86 0.98 10.62
N GLU A 85 -15.78 1.62 11.34
CA GLU A 85 -15.72 1.77 12.80
C GLU A 85 -15.60 0.44 13.56
N GLN A 86 -16.18 -0.64 13.06
CA GLN A 86 -16.04 -1.94 13.68
C GLN A 86 -14.61 -2.48 13.69
N LEU A 87 -13.70 -1.98 12.85
CA LEU A 87 -12.29 -2.32 12.92
C LEU A 87 -11.66 -1.88 14.25
N ASN A 88 -12.15 -0.83 14.89
CA ASN A 88 -11.69 -0.41 16.22
C ASN A 88 -11.85 -1.56 17.24
N ARG A 89 -12.93 -2.32 17.16
CA ARG A 89 -13.16 -3.48 18.02
C ARG A 89 -12.20 -4.64 17.70
N PHE A 90 -11.81 -4.78 16.44
CA PHE A 90 -10.83 -5.80 16.04
C PHE A 90 -9.47 -5.55 16.70
N PHE A 91 -9.06 -4.28 16.82
CA PHE A 91 -7.83 -3.91 17.52
C PHE A 91 -7.85 -4.27 19.01
N THR A 92 -9.01 -4.21 19.67
CA THR A 92 -9.12 -4.57 21.10
C THR A 92 -8.84 -6.05 21.38
N GLY A 93 -8.86 -6.90 20.37
CA GLY A 93 -8.49 -8.32 20.48
C GLY A 93 -6.99 -8.58 20.51
N PHE A 94 -6.16 -7.61 20.16
CA PHE A 94 -4.70 -7.75 20.21
C PHE A 94 -4.16 -7.31 21.59
N ARG A 95 -3.08 -7.95 22.00
CA ARG A 95 -2.33 -7.51 23.18
C ARG A 95 -1.61 -6.19 22.89
N PRO A 96 -1.49 -5.27 23.86
CA PRO A 96 -0.77 -4.00 23.65
C PRO A 96 0.72 -4.18 23.28
N ASP A 97 1.33 -5.29 23.71
CA ASP A 97 2.72 -5.66 23.42
C ASP A 97 2.89 -6.48 22.13
N ALA A 98 1.82 -6.68 21.35
CA ALA A 98 1.89 -7.40 20.08
C ALA A 98 2.75 -6.63 19.05
N HIS A 99 3.53 -7.38 18.26
CA HIS A 99 4.35 -6.77 17.22
C HIS A 99 3.47 -6.06 16.17
N PRO A 100 3.72 -4.79 15.82
CA PRO A 100 2.85 -4.01 14.94
C PRO A 100 2.65 -4.65 13.56
N MET A 101 3.64 -5.37 13.04
CA MET A 101 3.49 -6.09 11.76
C MET A 101 2.51 -7.26 11.87
N ALA A 102 2.45 -7.96 13.02
CA ALA A 102 1.46 -9.02 13.24
C ALA A 102 0.04 -8.42 13.28
N ILE A 103 -0.14 -7.29 13.95
CA ILE A 103 -1.39 -6.53 13.95
C ILE A 103 -1.77 -6.14 12.51
N MET A 104 -0.83 -5.54 11.76
CA MET A 104 -1.07 -5.12 10.38
C MET A 104 -1.49 -6.29 9.48
N CYS A 105 -0.81 -7.45 9.55
CA CYS A 105 -1.21 -8.63 8.80
C CYS A 105 -2.67 -9.06 9.10
N GLY A 106 -3.03 -9.09 10.37
CA GLY A 106 -4.39 -9.45 10.80
C GLY A 106 -5.45 -8.45 10.32
N VAL A 107 -5.19 -7.16 10.51
CA VAL A 107 -6.14 -6.08 10.19
C VAL A 107 -6.31 -5.91 8.66
N VAL A 108 -5.23 -5.97 7.89
CA VAL A 108 -5.30 -5.90 6.41
C VAL A 108 -6.10 -7.10 5.87
N GLY A 109 -5.86 -8.30 6.41
CA GLY A 109 -6.67 -9.48 6.06
C GLY A 109 -8.16 -9.31 6.40
N ALA A 110 -8.47 -8.67 7.54
CA ALA A 110 -9.83 -8.41 7.97
C ALA A 110 -10.59 -7.41 7.05
N LEU A 111 -9.89 -6.56 6.29
CA LEU A 111 -10.54 -5.64 5.35
C LEU A 111 -11.44 -6.36 4.34
N SER A 112 -11.09 -7.58 3.92
CA SER A 112 -11.91 -8.38 3.01
C SER A 112 -13.30 -8.70 3.55
N ALA A 113 -13.46 -8.72 4.88
CA ALA A 113 -14.75 -8.93 5.55
C ALA A 113 -15.64 -7.68 5.59
N PHE A 114 -15.10 -6.50 5.24
CA PHE A 114 -15.82 -5.22 5.25
C PHE A 114 -16.08 -4.65 3.86
N TYR A 115 -15.32 -5.07 2.85
CA TYR A 115 -15.35 -4.50 1.49
C TYR A 115 -15.49 -5.60 0.45
N HIS A 116 -16.72 -6.07 0.23
CA HIS A 116 -17.03 -7.19 -0.66
C HIS A 116 -17.00 -6.84 -2.16
N ASP A 117 -16.99 -5.56 -2.51
CA ASP A 117 -16.99 -5.03 -3.88
C ASP A 117 -15.59 -4.96 -4.52
N SER A 118 -14.57 -5.47 -3.85
CA SER A 118 -13.17 -5.44 -4.29
C SER A 118 -12.41 -6.73 -3.95
N ILE A 119 -13.09 -7.87 -4.00
CA ILE A 119 -12.52 -9.18 -3.64
C ILE A 119 -12.05 -9.96 -4.87
N ASP A 120 -12.75 -9.83 -6.02
CA ASP A 120 -12.36 -10.56 -7.23
C ASP A 120 -11.18 -9.87 -7.92
N ILE A 121 -9.99 -10.46 -7.76
CA ILE A 121 -8.74 -9.97 -8.37
C ILE A 121 -8.70 -10.17 -9.89
N ASN A 122 -9.59 -11.00 -10.47
CA ASN A 122 -9.66 -11.22 -11.91
C ASN A 122 -10.51 -10.15 -12.60
N ASP A 123 -11.42 -9.50 -11.87
CA ASP A 123 -12.15 -8.33 -12.34
C ASP A 123 -11.22 -7.09 -12.28
N PRO A 124 -10.91 -6.44 -13.44
CA PRO A 124 -10.02 -5.29 -13.48
C PRO A 124 -10.50 -4.11 -12.62
N GLU A 125 -11.81 -3.88 -12.56
CA GLU A 125 -12.38 -2.77 -11.80
C GLU A 125 -12.30 -3.04 -10.29
N GLN A 126 -12.67 -4.23 -9.84
CA GLN A 126 -12.54 -4.60 -8.43
C GLN A 126 -11.08 -4.59 -7.98
N ARG A 127 -10.17 -5.05 -8.84
CA ARG A 127 -8.72 -4.98 -8.57
C ARG A 127 -8.24 -3.53 -8.44
N ARG A 128 -8.70 -2.60 -9.30
CA ARG A 128 -8.38 -1.17 -9.22
C ARG A 128 -8.88 -0.57 -7.91
N ILE A 129 -10.12 -0.84 -7.54
CA ILE A 129 -10.71 -0.40 -6.27
C ILE A 129 -9.92 -0.95 -5.08
N ALA A 130 -9.54 -2.23 -5.11
CA ALA A 130 -8.74 -2.85 -4.06
C ALA A 130 -7.38 -2.16 -3.88
N CYS A 131 -6.67 -1.86 -4.99
CA CYS A 131 -5.40 -1.15 -4.95
C CYS A 131 -5.55 0.24 -4.32
N HIS A 132 -6.54 1.03 -4.76
CA HIS A 132 -6.79 2.37 -4.21
C HIS A 132 -7.13 2.31 -2.72
N ARG A 133 -8.01 1.39 -2.31
CA ARG A 133 -8.36 1.20 -0.88
C ARG A 133 -7.19 0.78 -0.02
N LEU A 134 -6.35 -0.12 -0.49
CA LEU A 134 -5.17 -0.53 0.27
C LEU A 134 -4.20 0.63 0.45
N ILE A 135 -3.90 1.39 -0.62
CA ILE A 135 -3.06 2.58 -0.53
C ILE A 135 -3.65 3.57 0.48
N ALA A 136 -4.94 3.88 0.35
CA ALA A 136 -5.62 4.87 1.18
C ALA A 136 -5.70 4.49 2.66
N LYS A 137 -5.99 3.21 2.97
CA LYS A 137 -6.23 2.75 4.34
C LYS A 137 -4.94 2.37 5.10
N MET A 138 -3.84 2.11 4.39
CA MET A 138 -2.61 1.67 5.04
C MET A 138 -2.08 2.66 6.09
N PRO A 139 -2.02 3.99 5.85
CA PRO A 139 -1.62 4.96 6.86
C PRO A 139 -2.54 4.94 8.10
N THR A 140 -3.85 4.85 7.87
CA THR A 140 -4.84 4.82 8.96
C THR A 140 -4.65 3.58 9.82
N LEU A 141 -4.53 2.40 9.21
CA LEU A 141 -4.31 1.14 9.94
C LEU A 141 -2.98 1.12 10.68
N ALA A 142 -1.90 1.62 10.06
CA ALA A 142 -0.59 1.69 10.69
C ALA A 142 -0.58 2.63 11.90
N SER A 143 -1.22 3.80 11.78
CA SER A 143 -1.36 4.74 12.89
C SER A 143 -2.21 4.16 14.03
N MET A 144 -3.28 3.41 13.70
CA MET A 144 -4.09 2.72 14.70
C MET A 144 -3.28 1.65 15.44
N ALA A 145 -2.45 0.86 14.73
CA ALA A 145 -1.57 -0.13 15.36
C ALA A 145 -0.57 0.55 16.31
N TYR A 146 0.00 1.66 15.93
CA TYR A 146 0.90 2.46 16.76
C TYR A 146 0.17 3.03 18.01
N LYS A 147 -0.99 3.67 17.83
CA LYS A 147 -1.80 4.21 18.91
C LYS A 147 -2.26 3.12 19.88
N HIS A 148 -2.62 1.94 19.37
CA HIS A 148 -2.98 0.79 20.18
C HIS A 148 -1.84 0.37 21.11
N SER A 149 -0.60 0.30 20.61
CA SER A 149 0.57 -0.05 21.42
C SER A 149 0.89 0.96 22.53
N LEU A 150 0.49 2.23 22.36
CA LEU A 150 0.64 3.29 23.34
C LEU A 150 -0.56 3.42 24.29
N GLY A 151 -1.66 2.71 24.06
CA GLY A 151 -2.91 2.89 24.81
C GLY A 151 -3.56 4.26 24.58
N GLN A 152 -3.29 4.89 23.44
CA GLN A 152 -3.85 6.20 23.07
C GLN A 152 -5.08 6.06 22.18
N PRO A 153 -5.99 7.05 22.17
CA PRO A 153 -7.15 7.06 21.30
C PRO A 153 -6.73 7.17 19.83
N PHE A 154 -7.50 6.53 18.95
CA PHE A 154 -7.28 6.61 17.51
C PHE A 154 -7.62 8.01 16.99
N MET A 155 -6.86 8.45 16.00
CA MET A 155 -7.10 9.69 15.27
C MET A 155 -7.70 9.37 13.90
N TYR A 156 -8.66 10.19 13.47
CA TYR A 156 -9.24 10.07 12.14
C TYR A 156 -8.41 10.81 11.08
N PRO A 157 -8.42 10.34 9.83
CA PRO A 157 -7.80 11.08 8.73
C PRO A 157 -8.50 12.43 8.52
N LYS A 158 -7.73 13.45 8.11
CA LYS A 158 -8.19 14.80 7.78
C LYS A 158 -8.00 15.01 6.28
N ASN A 159 -9.05 15.54 5.60
CA ASN A 159 -9.03 15.74 4.15
C ASN A 159 -8.26 17.00 3.70
N ASP A 160 -7.87 17.85 4.64
CA ASP A 160 -7.08 19.07 4.40
C ASP A 160 -5.57 18.88 4.48
N LEU A 161 -5.13 17.66 4.83
CA LEU A 161 -3.73 17.30 4.90
C LEU A 161 -3.33 16.40 3.71
N ASP A 162 -2.09 16.57 3.23
CA ASP A 162 -1.51 15.64 2.29
C ASP A 162 -1.32 14.25 2.90
N TYR A 163 -1.03 13.26 2.06
CA TYR A 163 -0.92 11.86 2.46
C TYR A 163 0.09 11.62 3.60
N ALA A 164 1.26 12.24 3.53
CA ALA A 164 2.31 12.07 4.52
C ALA A 164 2.01 12.82 5.82
N ALA A 165 1.55 14.08 5.70
CA ALA A 165 1.15 14.88 6.84
C ALA A 165 -0.04 14.25 7.59
N ASN A 166 -0.99 13.67 6.84
CA ASN A 166 -2.13 12.96 7.42
C ASN A 166 -1.69 11.73 8.23
N PHE A 167 -0.76 10.94 7.69
CA PHE A 167 -0.18 9.81 8.42
C PHE A 167 0.49 10.25 9.73
N LEU A 168 1.33 11.31 9.68
CA LEU A 168 2.00 11.84 10.86
C LEU A 168 1.00 12.39 11.88
N ASN A 169 -0.03 13.10 11.42
CA ASN A 169 -1.09 13.59 12.29
C ASN A 169 -1.83 12.44 13.00
N MET A 170 -2.17 11.37 12.29
CA MET A 170 -2.81 10.21 12.89
C MET A 170 -1.91 9.46 13.89
N CYS A 171 -0.59 9.40 13.63
CA CYS A 171 0.36 8.76 14.54
C CYS A 171 0.61 9.58 15.81
N PHE A 172 0.84 10.88 15.68
CA PHE A 172 1.37 11.72 16.76
C PHE A 172 0.40 12.77 17.28
N GLY A 173 -0.67 13.06 16.56
CA GLY A 173 -1.73 13.96 17.02
C GLY A 173 -2.42 13.43 18.28
N LEU A 174 -2.95 14.34 19.08
CA LEU A 174 -3.78 14.05 20.24
C LEU A 174 -5.12 14.77 20.10
N PRO A 175 -6.25 14.14 20.48
CA PRO A 175 -7.58 14.77 20.35
C PRO A 175 -7.75 16.06 21.17
N THR A 176 -6.83 16.32 22.09
CA THR A 176 -6.84 17.49 22.99
C THR A 176 -5.92 18.64 22.54
N LYS A 177 -5.25 18.48 21.41
CA LYS A 177 -4.35 19.49 20.83
C LYS A 177 -4.75 19.73 19.39
N ASP A 178 -4.99 20.98 19.06
CA ASP A 178 -5.18 21.45 17.68
C ASP A 178 -3.85 21.45 16.91
#